data_9636a8a3d478a9961a3674c4cdec23db
#
_entry.id   9636a8a3d478a9961a3674c4cdec23db
#
_cell.length_a   1.000
_cell.length_b   1.000
_cell.length_c   1.000
_cell.angle_alpha   90.00
_cell.angle_beta   90.00
_cell.angle_gamma   90.00
#
_symmetry.space_group_name_H-M   'P 1'
#
loop_
_entity.id
_entity.type
_entity.pdbx_description
1 polymer ?
#
loop_
_entity_poly.entity_id
_entity_poly.type
_entity_poly.pdbx_seq_one_letter_code
_entity_poly.pdbx_strand_id
1 'polypeptide(L)'
;MRALYLLRHAKSSWADPSLPDHERPLAPRGRRDAKLVAEHLRLLPSEPELVLCSPAARTRETLELLRPALGSSTVSVEDHLYAASSDELLARIRDVRETVASVMLIGHNPGIHQLALALASTGDELERLEAKFPTAALATLACAKPWSRLAASEATLAAYIVPKQLR
;
A
#
# COMPACT_ATOMS: atom_id res chain seq x y z
N MET A 1 12.49 6.53 13.56
CA MET A 1 12.47 6.18 12.13
C MET A 1 11.01 6.01 11.69
N ARG A 2 10.66 6.54 10.54
CA ARG A 2 9.30 6.47 10.01
C ARG A 2 9.10 5.20 9.19
N ALA A 3 7.88 4.66 9.18
CA ALA A 3 7.52 3.49 8.38
C ALA A 3 6.50 3.87 7.32
N LEU A 4 6.76 3.47 6.08
CA LEU A 4 5.85 3.63 4.96
C LEU A 4 5.45 2.25 4.44
N TYR A 5 4.15 1.96 4.50
CA TYR A 5 3.58 0.73 3.98
C TYR A 5 2.92 1.02 2.63
N LEU A 6 3.37 0.35 1.59
CA LEU A 6 2.78 0.47 0.25
C LEU A 6 2.06 -0.84 -0.07
N LEU A 7 0.75 -0.76 -0.18
CA LEU A 7 -0.12 -1.91 -0.43
C LEU A 7 -0.86 -1.72 -1.75
N ARG A 8 -0.67 -2.64 -2.69
CA ARG A 8 -1.51 -2.68 -3.88
C ARG A 8 -2.84 -3.34 -3.52
N HIS A 9 -3.95 -2.83 -4.06
CA HIS A 9 -5.26 -3.46 -3.87
C HIS A 9 -5.23 -4.95 -4.18
N ALA A 10 -6.12 -5.73 -3.57
CA ALA A 10 -6.25 -7.16 -3.82
C ALA A 10 -6.87 -7.43 -5.21
N LYS A 11 -6.89 -8.68 -5.63
CA LYS A 11 -7.34 -9.09 -6.97
C LYS A 11 -8.76 -8.63 -7.23
N SER A 12 -8.95 -7.86 -8.31
CA SER A 12 -10.25 -7.36 -8.74
C SER A 12 -10.93 -8.30 -9.73
N SER A 13 -12.27 -8.18 -9.81
CA SER A 13 -13.11 -9.00 -10.67
C SER A 13 -13.29 -8.35 -12.04
N TRP A 14 -13.29 -9.18 -13.08
CA TRP A 14 -13.70 -8.83 -14.44
C TRP A 14 -15.03 -9.49 -14.83
N ALA A 15 -15.79 -10.01 -13.84
CA ALA A 15 -17.03 -10.76 -14.10
C ALA A 15 -18.11 -9.91 -14.78
N ASP A 16 -18.17 -8.61 -14.47
CA ASP A 16 -19.07 -7.67 -15.12
C ASP A 16 -18.28 -6.68 -15.98
N PRO A 17 -18.17 -6.92 -17.31
CA PRO A 17 -17.40 -6.04 -18.18
C PRO A 17 -18.06 -4.69 -18.46
N SER A 18 -19.32 -4.50 -18.03
CA SER A 18 -20.02 -3.22 -18.20
C SER A 18 -19.61 -2.18 -17.16
N LEU A 19 -18.98 -2.58 -16.07
CA LEU A 19 -18.58 -1.65 -15.01
C LEU A 19 -17.43 -0.74 -15.46
N PRO A 20 -17.49 0.56 -15.14
CA PRO A 20 -16.31 1.42 -15.25
C PRO A 20 -15.19 0.88 -14.36
N ASP A 21 -13.94 1.14 -14.74
CA ASP A 21 -12.77 0.61 -14.01
C ASP A 21 -12.84 0.86 -12.51
N HIS A 22 -13.18 2.09 -12.09
CA HIS A 22 -13.19 2.46 -10.67
C HIS A 22 -14.29 1.78 -9.85
N GLU A 23 -15.29 1.17 -10.50
CA GLU A 23 -16.38 0.45 -9.82
C GLU A 23 -16.16 -1.07 -9.77
N ARG A 24 -15.09 -1.58 -10.37
CA ARG A 24 -14.80 -3.01 -10.35
C ARG A 24 -14.49 -3.47 -8.92
N PRO A 25 -15.26 -4.48 -8.41
CA PRO A 25 -15.08 -5.00 -7.07
C PRO A 25 -13.95 -6.02 -6.98
N LEU A 26 -13.64 -6.48 -5.78
CA LEU A 26 -12.72 -7.59 -5.58
C LEU A 26 -13.31 -8.90 -6.09
N ALA A 27 -12.44 -9.76 -6.64
CA ALA A 27 -12.75 -11.16 -6.90
C ALA A 27 -12.71 -11.95 -5.59
N PRO A 28 -13.31 -13.16 -5.54
CA PRO A 28 -13.23 -14.01 -4.35
C PRO A 28 -11.80 -14.27 -3.87
N ARG A 29 -10.86 -14.49 -4.78
CA ARG A 29 -9.44 -14.63 -4.44
C ARG A 29 -8.89 -13.36 -3.78
N GLY A 30 -9.29 -12.20 -4.30
CA GLY A 30 -8.87 -10.93 -3.73
C GLY A 30 -9.35 -10.75 -2.29
N ARG A 31 -10.58 -11.14 -2.00
CA ARG A 31 -11.11 -11.10 -0.63
C ARG A 31 -10.32 -12.01 0.32
N ARG A 32 -9.99 -13.20 -0.14
CA ARG A 32 -9.16 -14.14 0.65
C ARG A 32 -7.77 -13.57 0.90
N ASP A 33 -7.13 -13.03 -0.12
CA ASP A 33 -5.79 -12.46 -0.01
C ASP A 33 -5.77 -11.23 0.92
N ALA A 34 -6.77 -10.36 0.82
CA ALA A 34 -6.86 -9.21 1.73
C ALA A 34 -7.00 -9.62 3.20
N LYS A 35 -7.75 -10.69 3.47
CA LYS A 35 -7.87 -11.24 4.83
C LYS A 35 -6.53 -11.78 5.34
N LEU A 36 -5.76 -12.44 4.48
CA LEU A 36 -4.42 -12.92 4.84
C LEU A 36 -3.49 -11.76 5.17
N VAL A 37 -3.55 -10.68 4.40
CA VAL A 37 -2.78 -9.47 4.68
C VAL A 37 -3.19 -8.86 6.02
N ALA A 38 -4.49 -8.82 6.31
CA ALA A 38 -4.98 -8.33 7.60
C ALA A 38 -4.42 -9.15 8.77
N GLU A 39 -4.42 -10.47 8.65
CA GLU A 39 -3.83 -11.34 9.67
C GLU A 39 -2.33 -11.07 9.86
N HIS A 40 -1.61 -10.87 8.75
CA HIS A 40 -0.19 -10.53 8.79
C HIS A 40 0.05 -9.20 9.51
N LEU A 41 -0.75 -8.17 9.19
CA LEU A 41 -0.63 -6.85 9.82
C LEU A 41 -0.87 -6.91 11.34
N ARG A 42 -1.75 -7.78 11.79
CA ARG A 42 -2.02 -7.95 13.23
C ARG A 42 -0.82 -8.50 14.01
N LEU A 43 0.12 -9.13 13.33
CA LEU A 43 1.35 -9.65 13.94
C LEU A 43 2.45 -8.59 14.06
N LEU A 44 2.28 -7.44 13.44
CA LEU A 44 3.24 -6.34 13.52
C LEU A 44 3.17 -5.66 14.89
N PRO A 45 4.28 -5.05 15.35
CA PRO A 45 4.33 -4.41 16.67
C PRO A 45 3.31 -3.28 16.85
N SER A 46 2.95 -2.59 15.76
CA SER A 46 2.00 -1.49 15.79
C SER A 46 1.27 -1.38 14.44
N GLU A 47 0.07 -0.82 14.49
CA GLU A 47 -0.71 -0.52 13.30
C GLU A 47 -0.24 0.81 12.67
N PRO A 48 -0.49 1.04 11.37
CA PRO A 48 -0.22 2.34 10.76
C PRO A 48 -1.05 3.43 11.43
N GLU A 49 -0.45 4.58 11.68
CA GLU A 49 -1.17 5.72 12.26
C GLU A 49 -2.13 6.37 11.26
N LEU A 50 -1.70 6.48 10.00
CA LEU A 50 -2.48 7.07 8.91
C LEU A 50 -2.57 6.10 7.74
N VAL A 51 -3.79 5.90 7.24
CA VAL A 51 -4.06 5.10 6.05
C VAL A 51 -4.63 6.00 4.97
N LEU A 52 -3.94 6.07 3.84
CA LEU A 52 -4.36 6.79 2.64
C LEU A 52 -4.87 5.77 1.63
N CYS A 53 -6.08 5.95 1.14
CA CYS A 53 -6.71 4.96 0.26
C CYS A 53 -7.30 5.61 -0.99
N SER A 54 -7.05 5.01 -2.16
CA SER A 54 -7.72 5.39 -3.40
C SER A 54 -9.24 5.12 -3.30
N PRO A 55 -10.09 5.93 -3.95
CA PRO A 55 -11.54 5.77 -3.87
C PRO A 55 -12.11 4.64 -4.73
N ALA A 56 -11.30 3.96 -5.56
CA ALA A 56 -11.78 2.86 -6.38
C ALA A 56 -12.40 1.74 -5.52
N ALA A 57 -13.42 1.06 -6.05
CA ALA A 57 -14.10 -0.01 -5.30
C ALA A 57 -13.11 -1.07 -4.79
N ARG A 58 -12.17 -1.50 -5.62
CA ARG A 58 -11.20 -2.55 -5.25
C ARG A 58 -10.24 -2.12 -4.13
N THR A 59 -9.86 -0.85 -4.07
CA THR A 59 -9.03 -0.35 -2.96
C THR A 59 -9.85 -0.18 -1.68
N ARG A 60 -11.06 0.33 -1.80
CA ARG A 60 -11.95 0.50 -0.64
C ARG A 60 -12.37 -0.83 -0.04
N GLU A 61 -12.66 -1.84 -0.86
CA GLU A 61 -12.99 -3.18 -0.37
C GLU A 61 -11.77 -3.84 0.28
N THR A 62 -10.56 -3.64 -0.28
CA THR A 62 -9.32 -4.08 0.37
C THR A 62 -9.21 -3.44 1.75
N LEU A 63 -9.38 -2.12 1.84
CA LEU A 63 -9.35 -1.38 3.10
C LEU A 63 -10.34 -1.96 4.13
N GLU A 64 -11.58 -2.21 3.72
CA GLU A 64 -12.60 -2.74 4.64
C GLU A 64 -12.21 -4.09 5.23
N LEU A 65 -11.59 -4.95 4.41
CA LEU A 65 -11.11 -6.25 4.89
C LEU A 65 -9.89 -6.13 5.81
N LEU A 66 -9.17 -5.03 5.74
CA LEU A 66 -8.05 -4.75 6.64
C LEU A 66 -8.47 -4.10 7.96
N ARG A 67 -9.68 -3.57 8.04
CA ARG A 67 -10.17 -2.83 9.23
C ARG A 67 -9.87 -3.51 10.56
N PRO A 68 -10.06 -4.83 10.71
CA PRO A 68 -9.73 -5.52 11.97
C PRO A 68 -8.27 -5.36 12.41
N ALA A 69 -7.37 -5.10 11.47
CA ALA A 69 -5.94 -4.90 11.76
C ALA A 69 -5.55 -3.44 11.89
N LEU A 70 -6.47 -2.52 11.60
CA LEU A 70 -6.18 -1.08 11.57
C LEU A 70 -6.68 -0.33 12.80
N GLY A 71 -7.46 -0.97 13.66
CA GLY A 71 -7.87 -0.48 14.98
C GLY A 71 -8.11 1.02 15.08
N SER A 72 -7.13 1.74 15.62
CA SER A 72 -7.19 3.18 15.86
C SER A 72 -6.58 4.03 14.72
N SER A 73 -6.23 3.42 13.58
CA SER A 73 -5.69 4.16 12.44
C SER A 73 -6.65 5.25 11.96
N THR A 74 -6.11 6.42 11.64
CA THR A 74 -6.87 7.45 10.91
C THR A 74 -6.89 7.07 9.43
N VAL A 75 -8.08 7.03 8.83
CA VAL A 75 -8.25 6.65 7.42
C VAL A 75 -8.72 7.83 6.61
N SER A 76 -8.06 8.08 5.47
CA SER A 76 -8.44 9.12 4.52
C SER A 76 -8.54 8.52 3.12
N VAL A 77 -9.76 8.55 2.56
CA VAL A 77 -10.01 8.13 1.16
C VAL A 77 -9.93 9.40 0.31
N GLU A 78 -9.01 9.42 -0.66
CA GLU A 78 -8.68 10.64 -1.40
C GLU A 78 -8.75 10.42 -2.92
N ASP A 79 -9.54 11.23 -3.60
CA ASP A 79 -9.84 11.07 -5.04
C ASP A 79 -8.58 11.10 -5.92
N HIS A 80 -7.63 11.96 -5.60
CA HIS A 80 -6.41 12.11 -6.41
C HIS A 80 -5.46 10.91 -6.33
N LEU A 81 -5.70 9.96 -5.45
CA LEU A 81 -4.89 8.74 -5.36
C LEU A 81 -5.29 7.71 -6.42
N TYR A 82 -6.45 7.87 -7.06
CA TYR A 82 -6.87 7.00 -8.15
C TYR A 82 -5.99 7.26 -9.38
N ALA A 83 -5.37 6.20 -9.90
CA ALA A 83 -4.47 6.27 -11.06
C ALA A 83 -3.30 7.26 -10.88
N ALA A 84 -2.90 7.54 -9.65
CA ALA A 84 -1.81 8.46 -9.35
C ALA A 84 -0.45 7.91 -9.81
N SER A 85 0.39 8.80 -10.34
CA SER A 85 1.79 8.50 -10.66
C SER A 85 2.61 8.36 -9.38
N SER A 86 3.82 7.78 -9.50
CA SER A 86 4.74 7.70 -8.36
C SER A 86 5.09 9.09 -7.81
N ASP A 87 5.26 10.08 -8.67
CA ASP A 87 5.55 11.46 -8.25
C ASP A 87 4.38 12.07 -7.49
N GLU A 88 3.15 11.84 -7.94
CA GLU A 88 1.95 12.32 -7.24
C GLU A 88 1.79 11.65 -5.89
N LEU A 89 2.04 10.34 -5.80
CA LEU A 89 2.01 9.61 -4.54
C LEU A 89 3.07 10.13 -3.57
N LEU A 90 4.28 10.36 -4.05
CA LEU A 90 5.37 10.90 -3.23
C LEU A 90 5.03 12.30 -2.72
N ALA A 91 4.47 13.15 -3.58
CA ALA A 91 4.04 14.49 -3.19
C ALA A 91 3.01 14.44 -2.04
N ARG A 92 2.06 13.51 -2.11
CA ARG A 92 1.07 13.32 -1.04
C ARG A 92 1.72 12.86 0.27
N ILE A 93 2.68 11.94 0.21
CA ILE A 93 3.39 11.46 1.40
C ILE A 93 4.19 12.59 2.02
N ARG A 94 4.80 13.45 1.21
CA ARG A 94 5.56 14.61 1.71
C ARG A 94 4.70 15.62 2.48
N ASP A 95 3.39 15.62 2.23
CA ASP A 95 2.44 16.51 2.93
C ASP A 95 1.95 15.92 4.26
N VAL A 96 2.35 14.71 4.60
CA VAL A 96 1.98 14.10 5.89
C VAL A 96 2.63 14.88 7.03
N ARG A 97 1.88 15.08 8.11
CA ARG A 97 2.40 15.76 9.30
C ARG A 97 3.58 14.97 9.88
N GLU A 98 4.62 15.68 10.28
CA GLU A 98 5.83 15.06 10.82
C GLU A 98 5.60 14.31 12.14
N THR A 99 4.50 14.61 12.84
CA THR A 99 4.10 13.88 14.06
C THR A 99 3.60 12.48 13.79
N VAL A 100 3.23 12.16 12.54
CA VAL A 100 2.79 10.81 12.14
C VAL A 100 4.02 9.94 11.92
N ALA A 101 4.12 8.83 12.66
CA ALA A 101 5.26 7.94 12.60
C ALA A 101 5.14 6.87 11.50
N SER A 102 3.93 6.51 11.11
CA SER A 102 3.71 5.47 10.11
C SER A 102 2.51 5.77 9.20
N VAL A 103 2.69 5.52 7.92
CA VAL A 103 1.68 5.75 6.88
C VAL A 103 1.52 4.49 6.05
N MET A 104 0.28 4.09 5.79
CA MET A 104 -0.03 3.07 4.79
C MET A 104 -0.75 3.72 3.62
N LEU A 105 -0.32 3.41 2.40
CA LEU A 105 -0.98 3.85 1.19
C LEU A 105 -1.52 2.62 0.45
N ILE A 106 -2.83 2.61 0.21
CA ILE A 106 -3.50 1.53 -0.54
C ILE A 106 -3.84 2.09 -1.92
N GLY A 107 -3.19 1.55 -2.93
CA GLY A 107 -3.28 2.11 -4.27
C GLY A 107 -3.11 1.11 -5.40
N HIS A 108 -2.59 1.58 -6.50
CA HIS A 108 -2.59 0.91 -7.80
C HIS A 108 -1.20 0.88 -8.43
N ASN A 109 -0.95 -0.15 -9.24
CA ASN A 109 0.16 -0.13 -10.19
C ASN A 109 -0.23 0.70 -11.43
N PRO A 110 0.72 1.29 -12.15
CA PRO A 110 2.17 1.21 -11.89
C PRO A 110 2.69 2.14 -10.78
N GLY A 111 1.89 3.10 -10.33
CA GLY A 111 2.35 4.15 -9.41
C GLY A 111 2.97 3.61 -8.12
N ILE A 112 2.32 2.65 -7.48
CA ILE A 112 2.79 2.11 -6.20
C ILE A 112 4.09 1.32 -6.36
N HIS A 113 4.21 0.51 -7.40
CA HIS A 113 5.44 -0.23 -7.69
C HIS A 113 6.60 0.71 -8.01
N GLN A 114 6.35 1.69 -8.86
CA GLN A 114 7.37 2.68 -9.23
C GLN A 114 7.83 3.48 -8.02
N LEU A 115 6.91 3.84 -7.12
CA LEU A 115 7.26 4.55 -5.89
C LEU A 115 8.15 3.69 -4.99
N ALA A 116 7.78 2.43 -4.77
CA ALA A 116 8.60 1.52 -3.98
C ALA A 116 10.01 1.40 -4.54
N LEU A 117 10.14 1.23 -5.85
CA LEU A 117 11.44 1.13 -6.53
C LEU A 117 12.24 2.43 -6.43
N ALA A 118 11.56 3.57 -6.54
CA ALA A 118 12.24 4.86 -6.47
C ALA A 118 12.82 5.14 -5.07
N LEU A 119 12.11 4.75 -4.02
CA LEU A 119 12.50 5.03 -2.63
C LEU A 119 13.48 4.01 -2.06
N ALA A 120 13.34 2.73 -2.39
CA ALA A 120 14.16 1.67 -1.82
C ALA A 120 15.56 1.67 -2.40
N SER A 121 16.58 1.76 -1.54
CA SER A 121 17.98 1.67 -1.95
C SER A 121 18.64 0.36 -1.51
N THR A 122 18.17 -0.22 -0.40
CA THR A 122 18.74 -1.44 0.19
C THR A 122 17.62 -2.34 0.71
N GLY A 123 17.93 -3.61 0.91
CA GLY A 123 17.01 -4.57 1.50
C GLY A 123 17.20 -5.96 0.88
N ASP A 124 17.00 -7.01 1.69
CA ASP A 124 17.19 -8.39 1.24
C ASP A 124 16.20 -8.82 0.15
N GLU A 125 15.01 -8.19 0.14
CA GLU A 125 13.94 -8.52 -0.79
C GLU A 125 13.91 -7.63 -2.04
N LEU A 126 14.94 -6.82 -2.25
CA LEU A 126 14.96 -5.83 -3.32
C LEU A 126 14.81 -6.43 -4.72
N GLU A 127 15.44 -7.58 -4.98
CA GLU A 127 15.31 -8.26 -6.27
C GLU A 127 13.88 -8.73 -6.54
N ARG A 128 13.19 -9.20 -5.51
CA ARG A 128 11.78 -9.61 -5.62
C ARG A 128 10.88 -8.41 -5.90
N LEU A 129 11.16 -7.28 -5.23
CA LEU A 129 10.44 -6.05 -5.47
C LEU A 129 10.63 -5.56 -6.91
N GLU A 130 11.87 -5.61 -7.41
CA GLU A 130 12.19 -5.22 -8.79
C GLU A 130 11.45 -6.08 -9.81
N ALA A 131 11.30 -7.38 -9.53
CA ALA A 131 10.69 -8.32 -10.47
C ALA A 131 9.20 -8.04 -10.69
N LYS A 132 8.43 -7.79 -9.63
CA LYS A 132 6.99 -7.52 -9.75
C LYS A 132 6.39 -7.04 -8.42
N PHE A 133 5.21 -6.42 -8.53
CA PHE A 133 4.39 -6.00 -7.39
C PHE A 133 2.96 -6.49 -7.63
N PRO A 134 2.64 -7.74 -7.26
CA PRO A 134 1.33 -8.31 -7.54
C PRO A 134 0.22 -7.71 -6.67
N THR A 135 -1.03 -8.04 -6.98
CA THR A 135 -2.17 -7.61 -6.16
C THR A 135 -2.00 -8.08 -4.72
N ALA A 136 -2.38 -7.23 -3.77
CA ALA A 136 -2.22 -7.42 -2.33
C ALA A 136 -0.78 -7.57 -1.85
N ALA A 137 0.22 -7.26 -2.69
CA ALA A 137 1.60 -7.16 -2.23
C ALA A 137 1.78 -5.96 -1.32
N LEU A 138 2.58 -6.14 -0.28
CA LEU A 138 2.86 -5.14 0.74
C LEU A 138 4.36 -4.93 0.86
N ALA A 139 4.82 -3.71 0.56
CA ALA A 139 6.19 -3.29 0.81
C ALA A 139 6.24 -2.40 2.04
N THR A 140 7.16 -2.68 2.94
CA THR A 140 7.41 -1.86 4.12
C THR A 140 8.76 -1.18 3.99
N LEU A 141 8.75 0.15 4.00
CA LEU A 141 9.94 0.98 3.84
C LEU A 141 10.24 1.70 5.15
N ALA A 142 11.49 1.62 5.60
CA ALA A 142 11.98 2.37 6.74
C ALA A 142 12.63 3.66 6.24
N CYS A 143 12.12 4.81 6.72
CA CYS A 143 12.50 6.13 6.25
C CYS A 143 13.15 6.91 7.39
N ALA A 144 14.44 7.26 7.23
CA ALA A 144 15.17 8.04 8.23
C ALA A 144 14.89 9.54 8.14
N LYS A 145 14.47 10.02 6.96
CA LYS A 145 14.18 11.43 6.72
C LYS A 145 12.76 11.81 7.13
N PRO A 146 12.51 13.08 7.46
CA PRO A 146 11.16 13.60 7.59
C PRO A 146 10.34 13.36 6.32
N TRP A 147 9.01 13.24 6.45
CA TRP A 147 8.15 13.03 5.28
C TRP A 147 8.38 14.10 4.20
N SER A 148 8.50 15.36 4.61
CA SER A 148 8.69 16.48 3.69
C SER A 148 10.00 16.42 2.89
N ARG A 149 10.96 15.63 3.34
CA ARG A 149 12.28 15.50 2.71
C ARG A 149 12.52 14.12 2.10
N LEU A 150 11.52 13.26 2.11
CA LEU A 150 11.65 11.93 1.54
C LEU A 150 11.94 12.04 0.03
N ALA A 151 13.00 11.39 -0.42
CA ALA A 151 13.46 11.45 -1.80
C ALA A 151 13.94 10.09 -2.29
N ALA A 152 14.26 10.01 -3.58
CA ALA A 152 14.71 8.78 -4.22
C ALA A 152 15.90 8.15 -3.49
N SER A 153 15.87 6.83 -3.37
CA SER A 153 16.93 6.01 -2.79
C SER A 153 17.26 6.31 -1.32
N GLU A 154 16.31 6.89 -0.59
CA GLU A 154 16.51 7.26 0.82
C GLU A 154 15.82 6.33 1.81
N ALA A 155 15.20 5.25 1.34
CA ALA A 155 14.53 4.30 2.21
C ALA A 155 15.16 2.91 2.14
N THR A 156 15.02 2.17 3.25
CA THR A 156 15.39 0.76 3.30
C THR A 156 14.12 -0.08 3.14
N LEU A 157 14.16 -1.07 2.25
CA LEU A 157 13.09 -2.05 2.15
C LEU A 157 13.20 -3.02 3.33
N ALA A 158 12.39 -2.77 4.36
CA ALA A 158 12.42 -3.57 5.59
C ALA A 158 11.72 -4.91 5.41
N ALA A 159 10.67 -4.98 4.57
CA ALA A 159 9.94 -6.21 4.27
C ALA A 159 9.22 -6.09 2.94
N TYR A 160 9.04 -7.21 2.26
CA TYR A 160 8.22 -7.30 1.07
C TYR A 160 7.48 -8.64 1.09
N ILE A 161 6.16 -8.56 1.23
CA ILE A 161 5.29 -9.73 1.39
C ILE A 161 4.30 -9.77 0.23
N VAL A 162 4.15 -10.96 -0.36
CA VAL A 162 3.12 -11.22 -1.36
C VAL A 162 2.15 -12.27 -0.84
N PRO A 163 0.86 -12.26 -1.26
CA PRO A 163 -0.14 -13.17 -0.72
C PRO A 163 0.24 -14.65 -0.82
N LYS A 164 0.96 -15.04 -1.86
CA LYS A 164 1.44 -16.40 -2.05
C LYS A 164 2.22 -16.92 -0.85
N GLN A 165 2.98 -16.05 -0.18
CA GLN A 165 3.77 -16.41 1.01
C GLN A 165 2.91 -16.59 2.27
N LEU A 166 1.70 -16.05 2.25
CA LEU A 166 0.78 -16.06 3.39
C LEU A 166 -0.25 -17.19 3.32
N ARG A 167 -0.37 -17.86 2.18
CA ARG A 167 -1.32 -18.96 1.98
C ARG A 167 -0.85 -20.27 2.64
#